data_af185e8100b4b801ca3d8f5773ba5d5d
#
_entry.id   af185e8100b4b801ca3d8f5773ba5d5d
#
_cell.length_a   1.000
_cell.length_b   1.000
_cell.length_c   1.000
_cell.angle_alpha   90.00
_cell.angle_beta   90.00
_cell.angle_gamma   90.00
#
_symmetry.space_group_name_H-M   'P 1'
#
loop_
_entity.id
_entity.type
_entity.pdbx_description
1 polymer ?
#
loop_
_entity_poly.entity_id
_entity_poly.type
_entity_poly.pdbx_seq_one_letter_code
_entity_poly.pdbx_strand_id
1 'polypeptide(L)'
;MDFKNKKWLFLAPLAGYTDLPFRSVVKKFGVDVTTSEMVSSHSLVYAFDKTYKMLEKSPLEDHFMAQISGSKEGVVKEAVEKINALEHVNGIDFNCGCPAPKVANHGNGSGLLKDLNHLVKLLKTIRENTNKKITSVKVRLGFEKKIPKEIAHALNDAPVDYVVVHGRTRSDKYQKDKIDYESIALMKGILKKPVIANGEIDSVKKAFEVLQITQADGLMIGRAALRAPWIFWQIRNNTTKLPAVVKKDLVLEHFDKMVEFYGDRGVIMFRKNLHAYAKGEMQASAFRNCVNTLTEIKSMREGIEEFFNQEMLQSEVPLWVELNQKSV
;
A
#
# COMPACT_ATOMS: atom_id res chain seq x y z
N MET A 1 -16.03 10.00 -6.07
CA MET A 1 -14.93 10.70 -5.39
C MET A 1 -14.93 12.15 -5.86
N ASP A 2 -14.96 13.10 -4.93
CA ASP A 2 -14.88 14.54 -5.26
C ASP A 2 -13.44 15.05 -5.06
N PHE A 3 -12.70 15.20 -6.13
CA PHE A 3 -11.33 15.68 -6.12
C PHE A 3 -11.20 17.22 -6.13
N LYS A 4 -12.31 17.96 -6.25
CA LYS A 4 -12.28 19.42 -6.30
C LYS A 4 -12.18 20.04 -4.91
N ASN A 5 -12.85 19.45 -3.93
CA ASN A 5 -13.05 20.07 -2.62
C ASN A 5 -12.03 19.61 -1.55
N LYS A 6 -11.26 18.53 -1.80
CA LYS A 6 -10.21 18.10 -0.87
C LYS A 6 -9.07 17.37 -1.56
N LYS A 7 -7.90 17.36 -0.92
CA LYS A 7 -6.80 16.48 -1.30
C LYS A 7 -7.02 15.10 -0.69
N TRP A 8 -7.10 14.09 -1.54
CA TRP A 8 -7.37 12.71 -1.15
C TRP A 8 -6.11 12.01 -0.66
N LEU A 9 -6.24 11.19 0.38
CA LEU A 9 -5.17 10.40 0.95
C LEU A 9 -5.41 8.91 0.70
N PHE A 10 -4.43 8.26 0.10
CA PHE A 10 -4.48 6.86 -0.33
C PHE A 10 -3.43 6.04 0.40
N LEU A 11 -3.80 4.83 0.82
CA LEU A 11 -2.84 3.82 1.23
C LEU A 11 -2.34 3.07 0.00
N ALA A 12 -1.02 3.02 -0.18
CA ALA A 12 -0.42 2.30 -1.30
C ALA A 12 -0.55 0.78 -1.14
N PRO A 13 -0.80 0.03 -2.21
CA PRO A 13 -0.72 -1.43 -2.20
C PRO A 13 0.72 -1.90 -1.97
N LEU A 14 0.95 -2.66 -0.91
CA LEU A 14 2.26 -3.19 -0.51
C LEU A 14 2.14 -4.69 -0.25
N ALA A 15 2.67 -5.51 -1.16
CA ALA A 15 2.63 -6.96 -1.05
C ALA A 15 3.21 -7.45 0.28
N GLY A 16 2.45 -8.26 0.98
CA GLY A 16 2.76 -8.76 2.30
C GLY A 16 2.46 -7.81 3.46
N TYR A 17 1.90 -6.61 3.22
CA TYR A 17 1.67 -5.62 4.27
C TYR A 17 0.25 -5.03 4.27
N THR A 18 -0.33 -4.73 3.11
CA THR A 18 -1.63 -4.07 3.05
C THR A 18 -2.79 -5.07 2.99
N ASP A 19 -2.71 -6.07 3.86
CA ASP A 19 -3.79 -7.00 4.15
C ASP A 19 -4.93 -6.32 4.93
N LEU A 20 -6.03 -7.02 5.15
CA LEU A 20 -7.20 -6.49 5.86
C LEU A 20 -6.85 -6.01 7.28
N PRO A 21 -6.07 -6.74 8.11
CA PRO A 21 -5.67 -6.27 9.43
C PRO A 21 -4.99 -4.90 9.40
N PHE A 22 -3.99 -4.73 8.54
CA PHE A 22 -3.28 -3.46 8.44
C PHE A 22 -4.16 -2.32 7.91
N ARG A 23 -4.95 -2.57 6.85
CA ARG A 23 -5.87 -1.56 6.32
C ARG A 23 -6.90 -1.10 7.35
N SER A 24 -7.41 -2.04 8.18
CA SER A 24 -8.33 -1.71 9.29
C SER A 24 -7.72 -0.73 10.28
N VAL A 25 -6.46 -0.95 10.64
CA VAL A 25 -5.73 -0.06 11.57
C VAL A 25 -5.49 1.32 10.94
N VAL A 26 -5.00 1.35 9.70
CA VAL A 26 -4.69 2.62 9.02
C VAL A 26 -5.94 3.46 8.78
N LYS A 27 -7.07 2.81 8.53
CA LYS A 27 -8.35 3.51 8.26
C LYS A 27 -8.78 4.43 9.40
N LYS A 28 -8.46 4.09 10.65
CA LYS A 28 -8.73 4.92 11.83
C LYS A 28 -8.06 6.29 11.80
N PHE A 29 -7.02 6.46 10.99
CA PHE A 29 -6.25 7.70 10.88
C PHE A 29 -6.65 8.59 9.69
N GLY A 30 -7.84 8.38 9.13
CA GLY A 30 -8.39 9.29 8.13
C GLY A 30 -7.86 9.10 6.70
N VAL A 31 -7.33 7.90 6.38
CA VAL A 31 -7.09 7.53 4.99
C VAL A 31 -8.43 7.42 4.26
N ASP A 32 -8.51 7.98 3.05
CA ASP A 32 -9.76 7.97 2.28
C ASP A 32 -9.94 6.69 1.50
N VAL A 33 -8.88 6.25 0.82
CA VAL A 33 -8.89 5.09 -0.07
C VAL A 33 -7.86 4.08 0.36
N THR A 34 -8.28 2.85 0.53
CA THR A 34 -7.42 1.70 0.76
C THR A 34 -7.37 0.83 -0.49
N THR A 35 -6.23 0.21 -0.73
CA THR A 35 -6.04 -0.68 -1.87
C THR A 35 -5.54 -2.03 -1.35
N SER A 36 -6.10 -3.12 -1.87
CA SER A 36 -5.63 -4.47 -1.56
C SER A 36 -4.15 -4.66 -1.91
N GLU A 37 -3.54 -5.71 -1.42
CA GLU A 37 -2.31 -6.20 -2.04
C GLU A 37 -2.55 -6.50 -3.52
N MET A 38 -1.49 -6.42 -4.33
CA MET A 38 -1.58 -6.73 -5.75
C MET A 38 -1.90 -8.21 -5.97
N VAL A 39 -3.01 -8.49 -6.65
CA VAL A 39 -3.44 -9.83 -7.02
C VAL A 39 -3.18 -10.06 -8.51
N SER A 40 -2.64 -11.22 -8.86
CA SER A 40 -2.52 -11.61 -10.27
C SER A 40 -3.89 -11.94 -10.86
N SER A 41 -4.22 -11.42 -12.04
CA SER A 41 -5.43 -11.82 -12.77
C SER A 41 -5.49 -13.34 -12.99
N HIS A 42 -4.35 -13.97 -13.27
CA HIS A 42 -4.26 -15.42 -13.38
C HIS A 42 -4.64 -16.13 -12.08
N SER A 43 -4.19 -15.64 -10.92
CA SER A 43 -4.54 -16.23 -9.62
C SER A 43 -6.02 -16.05 -9.30
N LEU A 44 -6.64 -14.94 -9.71
CA LEU A 44 -8.08 -14.73 -9.56
C LEU A 44 -8.91 -15.72 -10.40
N VAL A 45 -8.43 -16.05 -11.59
CA VAL A 45 -9.15 -16.99 -12.47
C VAL A 45 -8.96 -18.44 -12.02
N TYR A 46 -7.72 -18.87 -11.74
CA TYR A 46 -7.39 -20.29 -11.56
C TYR A 46 -7.17 -20.72 -10.11
N ALA A 47 -7.13 -19.77 -9.14
CA ALA A 47 -6.93 -20.05 -7.71
C ALA A 47 -7.74 -19.08 -6.84
N PHE A 48 -9.02 -18.86 -7.19
CA PHE A 48 -9.86 -17.83 -6.57
C PHE A 48 -9.98 -18.00 -5.05
N ASP A 49 -10.26 -19.21 -4.55
CA ASP A 49 -10.45 -19.45 -3.12
C ASP A 49 -9.23 -19.05 -2.26
N LYS A 50 -8.02 -19.29 -2.78
CA LYS A 50 -6.78 -18.90 -2.10
C LYS A 50 -6.51 -17.40 -2.18
N THR A 51 -7.08 -16.75 -3.19
CA THR A 51 -6.83 -15.34 -3.53
C THR A 51 -7.88 -14.42 -2.94
N TYR A 52 -9.11 -14.92 -2.77
CA TYR A 52 -10.26 -14.19 -2.24
C TYR A 52 -9.96 -13.46 -0.93
N LYS A 53 -9.27 -14.14 0.00
CA LYS A 53 -8.90 -13.58 1.29
C LYS A 53 -8.11 -12.26 1.21
N MET A 54 -7.35 -12.05 0.13
CA MET A 54 -6.63 -10.79 -0.11
C MET A 54 -7.55 -9.63 -0.50
N LEU A 55 -8.79 -9.95 -0.94
CA LEU A 55 -9.80 -8.98 -1.37
C LEU A 55 -10.89 -8.73 -0.32
N GLU A 56 -10.79 -9.35 0.86
CA GLU A 56 -11.70 -9.06 1.97
C GLU A 56 -11.54 -7.62 2.44
N LYS A 57 -12.65 -7.02 2.89
CA LYS A 57 -12.75 -5.62 3.30
C LYS A 57 -13.11 -5.48 4.77
N SER A 58 -12.50 -4.53 5.45
CA SER A 58 -12.94 -4.10 6.77
C SER A 58 -14.22 -3.26 6.67
N PRO A 59 -15.15 -3.37 7.63
CA PRO A 59 -16.30 -2.47 7.72
C PRO A 59 -15.95 -0.99 7.77
N LEU A 60 -14.74 -0.65 8.23
CA LEU A 60 -14.25 0.73 8.31
C LEU A 60 -13.85 1.33 6.95
N GLU A 61 -13.69 0.53 5.90
CA GLU A 61 -13.22 0.98 4.59
C GLU A 61 -14.37 1.49 3.72
N ASP A 62 -14.47 2.81 3.48
CA ASP A 62 -15.51 3.41 2.63
C ASP A 62 -15.21 3.23 1.14
N HIS A 63 -13.94 3.39 0.77
CA HIS A 63 -13.43 3.21 -0.59
C HIS A 63 -12.32 2.17 -0.61
N PHE A 64 -12.69 0.93 -0.91
CA PHE A 64 -11.77 -0.18 -1.05
C PHE A 64 -11.57 -0.55 -2.51
N MET A 65 -10.31 -0.51 -2.97
CA MET A 65 -9.92 -0.84 -4.34
C MET A 65 -9.24 -2.20 -4.39
N ALA A 66 -9.70 -3.10 -5.25
CA ALA A 66 -9.00 -4.34 -5.56
C ALA A 66 -7.90 -4.05 -6.59
N GLN A 67 -6.63 -4.22 -6.24
CA GLN A 67 -5.54 -4.05 -7.20
C GLN A 67 -5.23 -5.36 -7.91
N ILE A 68 -5.35 -5.36 -9.26
CA ILE A 68 -5.01 -6.50 -10.11
C ILE A 68 -3.83 -6.20 -11.02
N SER A 69 -3.13 -7.25 -11.44
CA SER A 69 -2.09 -7.20 -12.47
C SER A 69 -2.27 -8.31 -13.48
N GLY A 70 -2.03 -8.02 -14.76
CA GLY A 70 -2.15 -8.98 -15.85
C GLY A 70 -1.70 -8.36 -17.17
N SER A 71 -1.44 -9.20 -18.19
CA SER A 71 -1.10 -8.75 -19.54
C SER A 71 -1.92 -9.46 -20.62
N LYS A 72 -2.64 -10.54 -20.27
CA LYS A 72 -3.49 -11.27 -21.23
C LYS A 72 -4.92 -10.78 -21.09
N GLU A 73 -5.47 -10.18 -22.15
CA GLU A 73 -6.78 -9.53 -22.16
C GLU A 73 -7.92 -10.46 -21.68
N GLY A 74 -8.01 -11.67 -22.20
CA GLY A 74 -9.05 -12.64 -21.79
C GLY A 74 -8.97 -12.99 -20.30
N VAL A 75 -7.74 -13.20 -19.76
CA VAL A 75 -7.57 -13.51 -18.34
C VAL A 75 -7.89 -12.29 -17.46
N VAL A 76 -7.58 -11.06 -17.92
CA VAL A 76 -7.95 -9.83 -17.21
C VAL A 76 -9.47 -9.67 -17.20
N LYS A 77 -10.15 -9.94 -18.29
CA LYS A 77 -11.62 -9.92 -18.37
C LYS A 77 -12.25 -10.90 -17.37
N GLU A 78 -11.86 -12.17 -17.38
CA GLU A 78 -12.35 -13.18 -16.44
C GLU A 78 -12.07 -12.81 -14.98
N ALA A 79 -10.90 -12.22 -14.69
CA ALA A 79 -10.57 -11.74 -13.35
C ALA A 79 -11.49 -10.60 -12.90
N VAL A 80 -11.84 -9.68 -13.81
CA VAL A 80 -12.80 -8.60 -13.55
C VAL A 80 -14.19 -9.18 -13.25
N GLU A 81 -14.64 -10.18 -13.99
CA GLU A 81 -15.91 -10.86 -13.74
C GLU A 81 -15.96 -11.52 -12.35
N LYS A 82 -14.86 -12.13 -11.88
CA LYS A 82 -14.73 -12.63 -10.50
C LYS A 82 -14.86 -11.52 -9.46
N ILE A 83 -14.24 -10.36 -9.70
CA ILE A 83 -14.33 -9.21 -8.79
C ILE A 83 -15.74 -8.61 -8.80
N ASN A 84 -16.46 -8.67 -9.90
CA ASN A 84 -17.83 -8.16 -9.99
C ASN A 84 -18.77 -8.83 -8.98
N ALA A 85 -18.55 -10.10 -8.65
CA ALA A 85 -19.30 -10.82 -7.63
C ALA A 85 -19.01 -10.37 -6.20
N LEU A 86 -17.94 -9.59 -5.96
CA LEU A 86 -17.55 -9.09 -4.63
C LEU A 86 -18.19 -7.73 -4.37
N GLU A 87 -19.41 -7.69 -3.86
CA GLU A 87 -20.20 -6.45 -3.65
C GLU A 87 -19.46 -5.40 -2.82
N HIS A 88 -18.65 -5.84 -1.85
CA HIS A 88 -17.88 -4.98 -0.96
C HIS A 88 -16.72 -4.26 -1.63
N VAL A 89 -16.29 -4.65 -2.82
CA VAL A 89 -15.24 -3.98 -3.60
C VAL A 89 -15.84 -2.78 -4.32
N ASN A 90 -15.29 -1.58 -4.05
CA ASN A 90 -15.81 -0.33 -4.63
C ASN A 90 -15.23 -0.04 -6.01
N GLY A 91 -14.03 -0.52 -6.30
CA GLY A 91 -13.38 -0.28 -7.59
C GLY A 91 -12.21 -1.21 -7.86
N ILE A 92 -11.72 -1.14 -9.10
CA ILE A 92 -10.56 -1.90 -9.58
C ILE A 92 -9.42 -0.93 -9.87
N ASP A 93 -8.25 -1.19 -9.28
CA ASP A 93 -7.00 -0.51 -9.60
C ASP A 93 -6.08 -1.44 -10.41
N PHE A 94 -5.57 -0.95 -11.54
CA PHE A 94 -4.71 -1.76 -12.41
C PHE A 94 -3.23 -1.44 -12.17
N ASN A 95 -2.44 -2.46 -11.82
CA ASN A 95 -1.02 -2.29 -11.52
C ASN A 95 -0.17 -2.23 -12.79
N CYS A 96 0.42 -1.07 -13.05
CA CYS A 96 1.42 -0.83 -14.10
C CYS A 96 2.73 -0.29 -13.52
N GLY A 97 3.03 -0.61 -12.26
CA GLY A 97 4.19 -0.05 -11.56
C GLY A 97 5.08 -1.06 -10.83
N CYS A 98 4.66 -2.32 -10.66
CA CYS A 98 5.44 -3.32 -9.94
C CYS A 98 6.78 -3.58 -10.65
N PRO A 99 7.94 -3.34 -9.96
CA PRO A 99 9.25 -3.51 -10.59
C PRO A 99 9.82 -4.92 -10.44
N ALA A 100 9.13 -5.82 -9.73
CA ALA A 100 9.61 -7.16 -9.43
C ALA A 100 9.87 -7.96 -10.72
N PRO A 101 11.05 -8.58 -10.91
CA PRO A 101 11.37 -9.30 -12.14
C PRO A 101 10.34 -10.36 -12.51
N LYS A 102 9.85 -11.12 -11.53
CA LYS A 102 8.80 -12.15 -11.73
C LYS A 102 7.45 -11.60 -12.23
N VAL A 103 7.23 -10.29 -12.16
CA VAL A 103 6.04 -9.61 -12.67
C VAL A 103 6.37 -8.92 -13.99
N ALA A 104 7.37 -8.03 -13.97
CA ALA A 104 7.70 -7.15 -15.09
C ALA A 104 8.28 -7.89 -16.30
N ASN A 105 9.05 -8.96 -16.10
CA ASN A 105 9.64 -9.72 -17.19
C ASN A 105 8.61 -10.56 -17.96
N HIS A 106 7.43 -10.81 -17.37
CA HIS A 106 6.29 -11.46 -18.03
C HIS A 106 5.28 -10.46 -18.63
N GLY A 107 5.69 -9.21 -18.84
CA GLY A 107 4.84 -8.16 -19.43
C GLY A 107 3.78 -7.60 -18.51
N ASN A 108 3.76 -7.98 -17.22
CA ASN A 108 2.81 -7.45 -16.22
C ASN A 108 3.40 -6.27 -15.46
N GLY A 109 2.57 -5.57 -14.70
CA GLY A 109 3.02 -4.46 -13.87
C GLY A 109 3.76 -3.40 -14.69
N SER A 110 4.97 -3.02 -14.28
CA SER A 110 5.77 -2.03 -15.03
C SER A 110 6.19 -2.49 -16.43
N GLY A 111 6.11 -3.78 -16.74
CA GLY A 111 6.37 -4.31 -18.09
C GLY A 111 5.43 -3.74 -19.15
N LEU A 112 4.18 -3.41 -18.77
CA LEU A 112 3.19 -2.78 -19.65
C LEU A 112 3.60 -1.39 -20.13
N LEU A 113 4.51 -0.70 -19.44
CA LEU A 113 5.01 0.60 -19.87
C LEU A 113 5.92 0.55 -21.12
N LYS A 114 6.22 -0.64 -21.62
CA LYS A 114 6.91 -0.84 -22.91
C LYS A 114 5.95 -0.79 -24.11
N ASP A 115 4.66 -1.01 -23.88
CA ASP A 115 3.59 -0.99 -24.90
C ASP A 115 2.36 -0.27 -24.35
N LEU A 116 2.31 1.04 -24.55
CA LEU A 116 1.23 1.89 -24.05
C LEU A 116 -0.12 1.62 -24.76
N ASN A 117 -0.09 1.17 -26.01
CA ASN A 117 -1.31 0.80 -26.73
C ASN A 117 -1.96 -0.44 -26.09
N HIS A 118 -1.14 -1.43 -25.74
CA HIS A 118 -1.62 -2.61 -25.02
C HIS A 118 -2.13 -2.26 -23.63
N LEU A 119 -1.44 -1.37 -22.90
CA LEU A 119 -1.90 -0.85 -21.61
C LEU A 119 -3.31 -0.24 -21.73
N VAL A 120 -3.51 0.67 -22.69
CA VAL A 120 -4.83 1.32 -22.92
C VAL A 120 -5.89 0.30 -23.26
N LYS A 121 -5.57 -0.71 -24.08
CA LYS A 121 -6.48 -1.80 -24.43
C LYS A 121 -6.93 -2.58 -23.19
N LEU A 122 -6.01 -2.94 -22.29
CA LEU A 122 -6.35 -3.63 -21.04
C LEU A 122 -7.23 -2.77 -20.12
N LEU A 123 -6.97 -1.46 -20.04
CA LEU A 123 -7.80 -0.54 -19.25
C LEU A 123 -9.22 -0.41 -19.82
N LYS A 124 -9.38 -0.42 -21.15
CA LYS A 124 -10.69 -0.50 -21.81
C LYS A 124 -11.40 -1.81 -21.49
N THR A 125 -10.70 -2.94 -21.60
CA THR A 125 -11.25 -4.27 -21.23
C THR A 125 -11.74 -4.28 -19.77
N ILE A 126 -10.99 -3.70 -18.82
CA ILE A 126 -11.43 -3.62 -17.43
C ILE A 126 -12.71 -2.79 -17.33
N ARG A 127 -12.75 -1.59 -17.93
CA ARG A 127 -13.89 -0.69 -17.82
C ARG A 127 -15.16 -1.24 -18.45
N GLU A 128 -15.04 -1.88 -19.60
CA GLU A 128 -16.16 -2.45 -20.33
C GLU A 128 -16.79 -3.67 -19.65
N ASN A 129 -16.01 -4.41 -18.85
CA ASN A 129 -16.47 -5.63 -18.21
C ASN A 129 -16.72 -5.49 -16.70
N THR A 130 -16.39 -4.34 -16.06
CA THR A 130 -16.63 -4.16 -14.64
C THR A 130 -17.98 -3.53 -14.33
N ASN A 131 -18.64 -4.02 -13.27
CA ASN A 131 -19.80 -3.38 -12.65
C ASN A 131 -19.38 -2.40 -11.51
N LYS A 132 -18.08 -2.28 -11.23
CA LYS A 132 -17.58 -1.40 -10.17
C LYS A 132 -17.60 0.07 -10.60
N LYS A 133 -17.94 0.94 -9.65
CA LYS A 133 -18.10 2.37 -9.93
C LYS A 133 -16.79 3.06 -10.31
N ILE A 134 -15.65 2.55 -9.83
CA ILE A 134 -14.35 3.21 -9.93
C ILE A 134 -13.35 2.28 -10.63
N THR A 135 -12.63 2.82 -11.60
CA THR A 135 -11.46 2.19 -12.20
C THR A 135 -10.27 3.15 -12.11
N SER A 136 -9.10 2.63 -11.80
CA SER A 136 -7.88 3.44 -11.72
C SER A 136 -6.67 2.66 -12.24
N VAL A 137 -5.59 3.36 -12.44
CA VAL A 137 -4.31 2.77 -12.83
C VAL A 137 -3.18 3.34 -12.00
N LYS A 138 -2.28 2.48 -11.54
CA LYS A 138 -1.07 2.88 -10.84
C LYS A 138 0.15 2.63 -11.71
N VAL A 139 0.82 3.71 -12.12
CA VAL A 139 1.95 3.70 -13.05
C VAL A 139 3.26 4.20 -12.41
N ARG A 140 4.35 3.97 -13.13
CA ARG A 140 5.64 4.63 -12.93
C ARG A 140 5.91 5.60 -14.10
N LEU A 141 7.03 6.34 -14.03
CA LEU A 141 7.47 7.29 -15.07
C LEU A 141 8.01 6.62 -16.34
N GLY A 142 8.08 5.31 -16.38
CA GLY A 142 8.57 4.51 -17.48
C GLY A 142 9.20 3.19 -17.02
N PHE A 143 9.68 2.39 -17.96
CA PHE A 143 10.34 1.13 -17.66
C PHE A 143 11.84 1.34 -17.38
N GLU A 144 12.65 1.64 -18.38
CA GLU A 144 14.07 1.97 -18.26
C GLU A 144 14.30 3.49 -18.29
N LYS A 145 13.65 4.17 -19.21
CA LYS A 145 13.72 5.62 -19.40
C LYS A 145 12.43 6.27 -18.94
N LYS A 146 12.51 7.52 -18.53
CA LYS A 146 11.34 8.34 -18.23
C LYS A 146 10.65 8.72 -19.54
N ILE A 147 9.36 8.43 -19.63
CA ILE A 147 8.46 8.77 -20.74
C ILE A 147 7.14 9.33 -20.20
N PRO A 148 7.19 10.33 -19.30
CA PRO A 148 5.98 10.82 -18.63
C PRO A 148 4.96 11.43 -19.59
N LYS A 149 5.40 12.11 -20.65
CA LYS A 149 4.50 12.72 -21.65
C LYS A 149 3.72 11.66 -22.42
N GLU A 150 4.41 10.66 -22.92
CA GLU A 150 3.84 9.55 -23.69
C GLU A 150 2.82 8.77 -22.83
N ILE A 151 3.17 8.48 -21.57
CA ILE A 151 2.27 7.80 -20.63
C ILE A 151 1.03 8.66 -20.38
N ALA A 152 1.19 9.97 -20.13
CA ALA A 152 0.06 10.86 -19.86
C ALA A 152 -0.87 10.98 -21.06
N HIS A 153 -0.33 11.11 -22.29
CA HIS A 153 -1.14 11.13 -23.51
C HIS A 153 -1.91 9.82 -23.69
N ALA A 154 -1.26 8.67 -23.58
CA ALA A 154 -1.92 7.37 -23.70
C ALA A 154 -3.03 7.19 -22.65
N LEU A 155 -2.79 7.60 -21.39
CA LEU A 155 -3.78 7.49 -20.32
C LEU A 155 -4.96 8.48 -20.47
N ASN A 156 -4.85 9.54 -21.29
CA ASN A 156 -6.02 10.36 -21.64
C ASN A 156 -7.05 9.55 -22.44
N ASP A 157 -6.61 8.59 -23.24
CA ASP A 157 -7.48 7.71 -24.05
C ASP A 157 -8.00 6.49 -23.27
N ALA A 158 -7.49 6.27 -22.04
CA ALA A 158 -7.92 5.18 -21.18
C ALA A 158 -9.14 5.58 -20.32
N PRO A 159 -10.16 4.75 -20.18
CA PRO A 159 -11.38 5.06 -19.43
C PRO A 159 -11.19 4.79 -17.91
N VAL A 160 -10.27 5.50 -17.28
CA VAL A 160 -10.03 5.44 -15.82
C VAL A 160 -10.46 6.73 -15.14
N ASP A 161 -10.87 6.63 -13.88
CA ASP A 161 -11.40 7.75 -13.10
C ASP A 161 -10.27 8.61 -12.46
N TYR A 162 -9.13 8.00 -12.18
CA TYR A 162 -7.91 8.70 -11.72
C TYR A 162 -6.65 7.88 -12.01
N VAL A 163 -5.50 8.55 -11.95
CA VAL A 163 -4.18 7.95 -12.18
C VAL A 163 -3.30 8.16 -10.96
N VAL A 164 -2.68 7.09 -10.47
CA VAL A 164 -1.64 7.16 -9.43
C VAL A 164 -0.27 7.09 -10.09
N VAL A 165 0.58 8.09 -9.86
CA VAL A 165 1.91 8.17 -10.47
C VAL A 165 3.00 8.03 -9.42
N HIS A 166 3.79 6.96 -9.50
CA HIS A 166 5.01 6.82 -8.72
C HIS A 166 6.17 7.53 -9.44
N GLY A 167 6.75 8.53 -8.81
CA GLY A 167 7.78 9.41 -9.37
C GLY A 167 9.15 8.72 -9.63
N ARG A 168 9.15 7.51 -10.18
CA ARG A 168 10.34 6.74 -10.56
C ARG A 168 10.07 5.87 -11.78
N THR A 169 11.13 5.50 -12.51
CA THR A 169 11.06 4.41 -13.49
C THR A 169 11.11 3.04 -12.79
N ARG A 170 10.89 1.97 -13.54
CA ARG A 170 11.12 0.60 -13.05
C ARG A 170 12.57 0.38 -12.66
N SER A 171 13.51 0.89 -13.46
CA SER A 171 14.95 0.73 -13.26
C SER A 171 15.46 1.44 -12.01
N ASP A 172 14.86 2.57 -11.61
CA ASP A 172 15.18 3.29 -10.38
C ASP A 172 14.79 2.51 -9.12
N LYS A 173 13.95 1.48 -9.24
CA LYS A 173 13.45 0.67 -8.11
C LYS A 173 12.94 1.55 -6.96
N TYR A 174 13.68 1.58 -5.83
CA TYR A 174 13.35 2.34 -4.62
C TYR A 174 14.50 3.25 -4.17
N GLN A 175 15.41 3.63 -5.07
CA GLN A 175 16.50 4.55 -4.77
C GLN A 175 15.93 5.94 -4.45
N LYS A 176 16.26 6.49 -3.25
CA LYS A 176 15.64 7.72 -2.74
C LYS A 176 15.95 8.95 -3.60
N ASP A 177 17.19 9.05 -4.07
CA ASP A 177 17.70 10.13 -4.92
C ASP A 177 17.11 10.16 -6.32
N LYS A 178 16.40 9.11 -6.74
CA LYS A 178 15.77 8.98 -8.07
C LYS A 178 14.30 9.39 -8.10
N ILE A 179 13.74 9.88 -7.00
CA ILE A 179 12.37 10.38 -7.00
C ILE A 179 12.28 11.67 -7.81
N ASP A 180 11.27 11.77 -8.68
CA ASP A 180 11.09 12.89 -9.60
C ASP A 180 9.64 13.39 -9.55
N TYR A 181 9.42 14.44 -8.78
CA TYR A 181 8.12 15.07 -8.64
C TYR A 181 7.78 16.00 -9.80
N GLU A 182 8.80 16.56 -10.48
CA GLU A 182 8.60 17.40 -11.65
C GLU A 182 7.98 16.62 -12.82
N SER A 183 8.40 15.37 -13.01
CA SER A 183 7.74 14.48 -13.97
C SER A 183 6.29 14.16 -13.59
N ILE A 184 5.95 14.10 -12.30
CA ILE A 184 4.55 13.97 -11.86
C ILE A 184 3.79 15.26 -12.18
N ALA A 185 4.36 16.45 -11.92
CA ALA A 185 3.78 17.74 -12.25
C ALA A 185 3.51 17.86 -13.76
N LEU A 186 4.47 17.44 -14.59
CA LEU A 186 4.32 17.39 -16.04
C LEU A 186 3.15 16.50 -16.46
N MET A 187 3.03 15.29 -15.89
CA MET A 187 1.89 14.41 -16.15
C MET A 187 0.58 15.02 -15.69
N LYS A 188 0.55 15.70 -14.54
CA LYS A 188 -0.64 16.40 -14.03
C LYS A 188 -1.11 17.50 -15.00
N GLY A 189 -0.19 18.22 -15.63
CA GLY A 189 -0.50 19.24 -16.63
C GLY A 189 -1.10 18.70 -17.93
N ILE A 190 -0.77 17.45 -18.30
CA ILE A 190 -1.24 16.79 -19.54
C ILE A 190 -2.52 15.97 -19.30
N LEU A 191 -2.62 15.30 -18.16
CA LEU A 191 -3.75 14.43 -17.83
C LEU A 191 -5.03 15.22 -17.58
N LYS A 192 -6.11 14.84 -18.25
CA LYS A 192 -7.47 15.37 -18.07
C LYS A 192 -8.20 14.74 -16.88
N LYS A 193 -7.51 13.92 -16.10
CA LYS A 193 -8.01 13.12 -14.97
C LYS A 193 -7.29 13.51 -13.68
N PRO A 194 -7.88 13.27 -12.51
CA PRO A 194 -7.20 13.43 -11.24
C PRO A 194 -5.91 12.62 -11.17
N VAL A 195 -4.86 13.22 -10.61
CA VAL A 195 -3.54 12.63 -10.43
C VAL A 195 -3.22 12.50 -8.95
N ILE A 196 -2.82 11.32 -8.53
CA ILE A 196 -2.40 11.02 -7.16
C ILE A 196 -0.88 10.82 -7.16
N ALA A 197 -0.17 11.69 -6.45
CA ALA A 197 1.29 11.61 -6.36
C ALA A 197 1.72 10.53 -5.35
N ASN A 198 2.73 9.73 -5.74
CA ASN A 198 3.27 8.66 -4.93
C ASN A 198 4.80 8.62 -4.98
N GLY A 199 5.42 8.32 -3.85
CA GLY A 199 6.87 8.09 -3.70
C GLY A 199 7.51 8.98 -2.64
N GLU A 200 8.24 8.39 -1.70
CA GLU A 200 9.03 9.02 -0.62
C GLU A 200 8.27 10.09 0.22
N ILE A 201 6.96 9.93 0.37
CA ILE A 201 6.14 10.80 1.23
C ILE A 201 6.19 10.19 2.64
N ASP A 202 7.06 10.71 3.51
CA ASP A 202 7.37 10.11 4.81
C ASP A 202 7.18 11.07 5.99
N SER A 203 6.72 12.30 5.73
CA SER A 203 6.46 13.31 6.75
C SER A 203 5.40 14.30 6.27
N VAL A 204 4.81 15.05 7.19
CA VAL A 204 3.87 16.15 6.90
C VAL A 204 4.50 17.19 5.99
N LYS A 205 5.74 17.63 6.31
CA LYS A 205 6.49 18.58 5.49
C LYS A 205 6.62 18.08 4.05
N LYS A 206 7.05 16.81 3.88
CA LYS A 206 7.21 16.21 2.54
C LYS A 206 5.87 16.08 1.81
N ALA A 207 4.78 15.77 2.50
CA ALA A 207 3.45 15.71 1.90
C ALA A 207 3.03 17.04 1.28
N PHE A 208 3.20 18.16 2.00
CA PHE A 208 2.88 19.48 1.49
C PHE A 208 3.84 19.94 0.38
N GLU A 209 5.14 19.66 0.51
CA GLU A 209 6.13 19.91 -0.56
C GLU A 209 5.73 19.20 -1.87
N VAL A 210 5.36 17.91 -1.79
CA VAL A 210 4.94 17.14 -2.95
C VAL A 210 3.66 17.69 -3.56
N LEU A 211 2.67 18.10 -2.77
CA LEU A 211 1.47 18.75 -3.27
C LEU A 211 1.77 20.08 -3.95
N GLN A 212 2.70 20.86 -3.40
CA GLN A 212 3.11 22.14 -3.96
C GLN A 212 3.82 21.95 -5.31
N ILE A 213 4.75 21.01 -5.42
CA ILE A 213 5.50 20.76 -6.67
C ILE A 213 4.57 20.16 -7.73
N THR A 214 3.82 19.12 -7.35
CA THR A 214 3.09 18.29 -8.33
C THR A 214 1.72 18.85 -8.71
N GLN A 215 1.14 19.71 -7.90
CA GLN A 215 -0.26 20.15 -8.00
C GLN A 215 -1.26 18.98 -8.06
N ALA A 216 -0.87 17.81 -7.51
CA ALA A 216 -1.67 16.60 -7.53
C ALA A 216 -2.98 16.76 -6.73
N ASP A 217 -3.98 15.97 -7.08
CA ASP A 217 -5.31 15.97 -6.44
C ASP A 217 -5.33 15.15 -5.15
N GLY A 218 -4.27 14.40 -4.91
CA GLY A 218 -4.09 13.62 -3.68
C GLY A 218 -2.70 13.01 -3.59
N LEU A 219 -2.48 12.33 -2.46
CA LEU A 219 -1.23 11.66 -2.14
C LEU A 219 -1.48 10.17 -1.86
N MET A 220 -0.59 9.31 -2.37
CA MET A 220 -0.57 7.89 -1.99
C MET A 220 0.68 7.60 -1.16
N ILE A 221 0.48 7.08 0.06
CA ILE A 221 1.53 6.83 1.03
C ILE A 221 1.72 5.33 1.21
N GLY A 222 2.96 4.87 1.15
CA GLY A 222 3.32 3.46 1.30
C GLY A 222 4.11 3.20 2.58
N ARG A 223 5.41 3.04 2.47
CA ARG A 223 6.33 2.58 3.53
C ARG A 223 6.28 3.42 4.82
N ALA A 224 5.97 4.70 4.73
CA ALA A 224 5.81 5.54 5.90
C ALA A 224 4.63 5.08 6.77
N ALA A 225 3.51 4.68 6.16
CA ALA A 225 2.36 4.18 6.89
C ALA A 225 2.63 2.88 7.66
N LEU A 226 3.58 2.04 7.20
CA LEU A 226 3.96 0.82 7.93
C LEU A 226 4.62 1.12 9.28
N ARG A 227 5.31 2.26 9.39
CA ARG A 227 5.99 2.69 10.62
C ARG A 227 5.09 3.56 11.48
N ALA A 228 4.27 4.39 10.85
CA ALA A 228 3.45 5.40 11.46
C ALA A 228 2.09 5.47 10.74
N PRO A 229 1.15 4.56 11.03
CA PRO A 229 -0.19 4.59 10.42
C PRO A 229 -0.90 5.93 10.60
N TRP A 230 -0.59 6.65 11.67
CA TRP A 230 -1.12 7.99 12.00
C TRP A 230 -0.60 9.11 11.09
N ILE A 231 0.30 8.84 10.14
CA ILE A 231 0.79 9.85 9.19
C ILE A 231 -0.36 10.51 8.40
N PHE A 232 -1.43 9.77 8.12
CA PHE A 232 -2.62 10.30 7.44
C PHE A 232 -3.33 11.34 8.30
N TRP A 233 -3.48 11.06 9.60
CA TRP A 233 -4.06 12.01 10.56
C TRP A 233 -3.17 13.25 10.71
N GLN A 234 -1.86 13.08 10.77
CA GLN A 234 -0.91 14.19 10.85
C GLN A 234 -0.99 15.11 9.63
N ILE A 235 -1.07 14.54 8.43
CA ILE A 235 -1.23 15.33 7.19
C ILE A 235 -2.58 16.06 7.18
N ARG A 236 -3.67 15.39 7.58
CA ARG A 236 -5.01 16.01 7.67
C ARG A 236 -5.04 17.22 8.58
N ASN A 237 -4.38 17.13 9.71
CA ASN A 237 -4.38 18.16 10.75
C ASN A 237 -3.18 19.11 10.65
N ASN A 238 -2.37 18.99 9.60
CA ASN A 238 -1.13 19.77 9.39
C ASN A 238 -0.29 19.86 10.67
N THR A 239 0.00 18.72 11.30
CA THR A 239 0.69 18.65 12.58
C THR A 239 1.71 17.53 12.61
N THR A 240 2.78 17.73 13.37
CA THR A 240 3.76 16.68 13.70
C THR A 240 3.46 15.98 15.02
N LYS A 241 2.46 16.44 15.77
CA LYS A 241 2.04 15.81 17.02
C LYS A 241 1.50 14.42 16.73
N LEU A 242 1.59 13.54 17.71
CA LEU A 242 0.93 12.23 17.65
C LEU A 242 -0.55 12.39 18.00
N PRO A 243 -1.44 11.60 17.39
CA PRO A 243 -2.81 11.50 17.87
C PRO A 243 -2.83 10.94 19.30
N ALA A 244 -3.93 11.15 20.02
CA ALA A 244 -4.12 10.61 21.37
C ALA A 244 -4.33 9.07 21.34
N VAL A 245 -3.42 8.37 20.69
CA VAL A 245 -3.38 6.90 20.60
C VAL A 245 -2.04 6.45 21.14
N VAL A 246 -2.06 5.59 22.11
CA VAL A 246 -0.85 4.96 22.62
C VAL A 246 -0.32 4.00 21.56
N LYS A 247 0.93 4.16 21.15
CA LYS A 247 1.57 3.32 20.12
C LYS A 247 1.47 1.83 20.47
N LYS A 248 1.65 1.49 21.75
CA LYS A 248 1.50 0.13 22.26
C LYS A 248 0.12 -0.45 21.91
N ASP A 249 -0.95 0.26 22.22
CA ASP A 249 -2.31 -0.22 22.01
C ASP A 249 -2.63 -0.41 20.54
N LEU A 250 -2.11 0.46 19.67
CA LEU A 250 -2.22 0.32 18.23
C LEU A 250 -1.50 -0.93 17.70
N VAL A 251 -0.29 -1.21 18.21
CA VAL A 251 0.49 -2.38 17.79
C VAL A 251 -0.19 -3.66 18.26
N LEU A 252 -0.71 -3.66 19.50
CA LEU A 252 -1.48 -4.78 20.05
C LEU A 252 -2.78 -5.01 19.26
N GLU A 253 -3.53 -3.96 18.97
CA GLU A 253 -4.74 -4.07 18.14
C GLU A 253 -4.42 -4.67 16.76
N HIS A 254 -3.33 -4.21 16.14
CA HIS A 254 -2.92 -4.78 14.85
C HIS A 254 -2.53 -6.25 14.98
N PHE A 255 -1.83 -6.62 16.05
CA PHE A 255 -1.48 -8.00 16.33
C PHE A 255 -2.73 -8.87 16.51
N ASP A 256 -3.72 -8.40 17.29
CA ASP A 256 -4.96 -9.12 17.50
C ASP A 256 -5.72 -9.37 16.21
N LYS A 257 -5.82 -8.35 15.35
CA LYS A 257 -6.42 -8.49 14.03
C LYS A 257 -5.65 -9.47 13.13
N MET A 258 -4.32 -9.53 13.25
CA MET A 258 -3.51 -10.52 12.53
C MET A 258 -3.82 -11.95 13.00
N VAL A 259 -3.94 -12.16 14.32
CA VAL A 259 -4.29 -13.46 14.89
C VAL A 259 -5.73 -13.84 14.54
N GLU A 260 -6.67 -12.90 14.64
CA GLU A 260 -8.07 -13.12 14.23
C GLU A 260 -8.17 -13.55 12.76
N PHE A 261 -7.43 -12.89 11.89
CA PHE A 261 -7.52 -13.09 10.44
C PHE A 261 -6.75 -14.32 9.93
N TYR A 262 -5.58 -14.63 10.53
CA TYR A 262 -4.67 -15.66 10.05
C TYR A 262 -4.49 -16.83 11.04
N GLY A 263 -5.11 -16.79 12.23
CA GLY A 263 -4.86 -17.74 13.31
C GLY A 263 -3.41 -17.67 13.81
N ASP A 264 -2.86 -18.78 14.29
CA ASP A 264 -1.48 -18.85 14.80
C ASP A 264 -0.43 -18.42 13.79
N ARG A 265 -0.71 -18.60 12.50
CA ARG A 265 0.16 -18.09 11.43
C ARG A 265 0.32 -16.57 11.47
N GLY A 266 -0.68 -15.85 11.98
CA GLY A 266 -0.64 -14.40 12.18
C GLY A 266 0.54 -13.94 13.02
N VAL A 267 0.95 -14.72 14.03
CA VAL A 267 2.11 -14.46 14.91
C VAL A 267 3.39 -14.30 14.07
N ILE A 268 3.64 -15.28 13.21
CA ILE A 268 4.85 -15.28 12.36
C ILE A 268 4.76 -14.20 11.29
N MET A 269 3.59 -14.01 10.68
CA MET A 269 3.38 -13.00 9.64
C MET A 269 3.51 -11.58 10.19
N PHE A 270 3.19 -11.34 11.46
CA PHE A 270 3.25 -10.03 12.08
C PHE A 270 4.67 -9.53 12.37
N ARG A 271 5.68 -10.41 12.47
CA ARG A 271 7.09 -10.05 12.76
C ARG A 271 7.60 -8.89 11.90
N LYS A 272 7.32 -8.90 10.60
CA LYS A 272 7.72 -7.83 9.67
C LYS A 272 7.09 -6.47 10.02
N ASN A 273 5.85 -6.46 10.54
CA ASN A 273 5.17 -5.26 10.98
C ASN A 273 5.80 -4.73 12.27
N LEU A 274 6.16 -5.63 13.22
CA LEU A 274 6.90 -5.26 14.43
C LEU A 274 8.27 -4.67 14.09
N HIS A 275 8.96 -5.20 13.09
CA HIS A 275 10.22 -4.61 12.61
C HIS A 275 10.02 -3.16 12.10
N ALA A 276 8.90 -2.89 11.45
CA ALA A 276 8.58 -1.55 10.97
C ALA A 276 8.22 -0.60 12.13
N TYR A 277 7.38 -1.04 13.06
CA TYR A 277 6.97 -0.27 14.23
C TYR A 277 8.13 0.07 15.18
N ALA A 278 9.05 -0.88 15.38
CA ALA A 278 10.21 -0.68 16.25
C ALA A 278 11.32 0.20 15.65
N LYS A 279 11.20 0.56 14.36
CA LYS A 279 12.27 1.30 13.69
C LYS A 279 12.43 2.71 14.28
N GLY A 280 13.61 2.99 14.83
CA GLY A 280 13.96 4.28 15.45
C GLY A 280 13.76 4.29 16.96
N GLU A 281 13.20 3.23 17.56
CA GLU A 281 13.11 3.08 19.01
C GLU A 281 14.43 2.60 19.62
N MET A 282 14.66 2.92 20.90
CA MET A 282 15.77 2.34 21.65
C MET A 282 15.64 0.81 21.66
N GLN A 283 16.77 0.11 21.64
CA GLN A 283 16.84 -1.35 21.68
C GLN A 283 16.08 -2.08 20.55
N ALA A 284 15.65 -1.39 19.50
CA ALA A 284 14.92 -1.97 18.36
C ALA A 284 15.62 -3.19 17.73
N SER A 285 16.95 -3.26 17.76
CA SER A 285 17.68 -4.39 17.20
C SER A 285 17.48 -5.65 18.04
N ALA A 286 17.59 -5.56 19.35
CA ALA A 286 17.39 -6.67 20.28
C ALA A 286 15.92 -7.15 20.22
N PHE A 287 14.95 -6.21 20.25
CA PHE A 287 13.53 -6.56 20.10
C PHE A 287 13.25 -7.32 18.80
N ARG A 288 13.78 -6.85 17.66
CA ARG A 288 13.60 -7.56 16.36
C ARG A 288 14.16 -8.97 16.38
N ASN A 289 15.32 -9.17 17.02
CA ASN A 289 15.90 -10.52 17.18
C ASN A 289 14.98 -11.41 18.04
N CYS A 290 14.48 -10.89 19.15
CA CYS A 290 13.55 -11.59 20.03
C CYS A 290 12.27 -12.02 19.29
N VAL A 291 11.55 -11.10 18.67
CA VAL A 291 10.27 -11.42 18.01
C VAL A 291 10.42 -12.40 16.85
N ASN A 292 11.62 -12.52 16.26
CA ASN A 292 11.87 -13.52 15.23
C ASN A 292 11.85 -14.97 15.76
N THR A 293 12.02 -15.17 17.06
CA THR A 293 12.01 -16.51 17.69
C THR A 293 10.63 -16.87 18.28
N LEU A 294 9.81 -15.87 18.60
CA LEU A 294 8.51 -16.08 19.23
C LEU A 294 7.48 -16.67 18.24
N THR A 295 6.82 -17.76 18.64
CA THR A 295 5.82 -18.48 17.83
C THR A 295 4.44 -18.50 18.48
N GLU A 296 4.37 -18.27 19.79
CA GLU A 296 3.14 -18.34 20.57
C GLU A 296 2.49 -16.95 20.70
N ILE A 297 1.16 -16.90 20.61
CA ILE A 297 0.37 -15.66 20.71
C ILE A 297 0.68 -14.94 22.03
N LYS A 298 0.68 -15.67 23.16
CA LYS A 298 0.91 -15.10 24.50
C LYS A 298 2.28 -14.46 24.59
N SER A 299 3.34 -15.17 24.25
CA SER A 299 4.71 -14.67 24.32
C SER A 299 4.96 -13.48 23.40
N MET A 300 4.35 -13.49 22.19
CA MET A 300 4.45 -12.37 21.26
C MET A 300 3.76 -11.11 21.83
N ARG A 301 2.58 -11.27 22.44
CA ARG A 301 1.84 -10.19 23.08
C ARG A 301 2.65 -9.56 24.22
N GLU A 302 3.15 -10.40 25.13
CA GLU A 302 4.00 -9.97 26.26
C GLU A 302 5.21 -9.18 25.77
N GLY A 303 5.91 -9.68 24.75
CA GLY A 303 7.05 -8.99 24.16
C GLY A 303 6.69 -7.63 23.51
N ILE A 304 5.50 -7.50 22.91
CA ILE A 304 5.00 -6.22 22.38
C ILE A 304 4.69 -5.25 23.51
N GLU A 305 3.95 -5.69 24.52
CA GLU A 305 3.56 -4.88 25.69
C GLU A 305 4.78 -4.33 26.38
N GLU A 306 5.77 -5.15 26.66
CA GLU A 306 6.99 -4.76 27.32
C GLU A 306 7.81 -3.77 26.49
N PHE A 307 8.02 -4.05 25.21
CA PHE A 307 8.85 -3.20 24.35
C PHE A 307 8.25 -1.81 24.14
N PHE A 308 6.93 -1.71 23.91
CA PHE A 308 6.26 -0.43 23.68
C PHE A 308 5.77 0.25 24.97
N ASN A 309 6.00 -0.31 26.15
CA ASN A 309 5.69 0.27 27.46
C ASN A 309 6.92 0.90 28.13
N GLN A 310 7.84 1.44 27.38
CA GLN A 310 9.19 1.88 27.81
C GLN A 310 9.22 2.94 28.93
N GLU A 311 8.10 3.51 29.33
CA GLU A 311 8.06 4.41 30.50
C GLU A 311 8.29 3.68 31.84
N MET A 312 8.21 2.36 31.90
CA MET A 312 8.39 1.56 33.14
C MET A 312 9.79 0.95 33.30
N LEU A 313 10.68 1.06 32.33
CA LEU A 313 11.92 0.27 32.30
C LEU A 313 13.19 1.05 32.63
N GLN A 314 13.24 1.71 33.79
CA GLN A 314 14.54 2.17 34.31
C GLN A 314 15.24 1.20 35.27
N SER A 315 14.67 0.05 35.61
CA SER A 315 15.23 -0.80 36.68
C SER A 315 15.29 -2.33 36.47
N GLU A 316 14.69 -2.91 35.41
CA GLU A 316 14.69 -4.38 35.22
C GLU A 316 15.08 -4.81 33.80
N VAL A 317 15.69 -6.01 33.65
CA VAL A 317 16.06 -6.57 32.35
C VAL A 317 14.78 -6.99 31.63
N PRO A 318 14.51 -6.49 30.43
CA PRO A 318 13.29 -6.80 29.72
C PRO A 318 13.12 -8.30 29.41
N LEU A 319 11.88 -8.82 29.51
CA LEU A 319 11.54 -10.23 29.30
C LEU A 319 12.06 -10.78 27.96
N TRP A 320 12.04 -9.97 26.89
CA TRP A 320 12.56 -10.34 25.57
C TRP A 320 14.09 -10.53 25.54
N VAL A 321 14.85 -9.99 26.51
CA VAL A 321 16.26 -10.28 26.70
C VAL A 321 16.45 -11.67 27.31
N GLU A 322 15.61 -12.05 28.28
CA GLU A 322 15.64 -13.35 28.93
C GLU A 322 15.21 -14.49 27.98
N LEU A 323 14.22 -14.22 27.11
CA LEU A 323 13.75 -15.19 26.13
C LEU A 323 14.84 -15.55 25.09
N ASN A 324 15.71 -14.59 24.74
CA ASN A 324 16.85 -14.86 23.85
C ASN A 324 17.96 -15.72 24.51
N GLN A 325 18.08 -15.72 25.84
CA GLN A 325 19.11 -16.51 26.54
C GLN A 325 18.70 -17.99 26.71
N LYS A 326 17.42 -18.31 26.59
CA LYS A 326 16.89 -19.69 26.67
C LYS A 326 16.88 -20.45 25.35
N SER A 327 17.26 -19.80 24.24
CA SER A 327 17.23 -20.36 22.88
C SER A 327 18.64 -20.69 22.32
N VAL A 328 19.67 -20.75 23.17
CA VAL A 328 21.07 -21.18 22.82
C VAL A 328 21.39 -22.52 23.43
#